data_6b11f622ed9242b3c4544a240caecf50
#
_entry.id   6b11f622ed9242b3c4544a240caecf50
#
_cell.length_a   1.000
_cell.length_b   1.000
_cell.length_c   1.000
_cell.angle_alpha   90.00
_cell.angle_beta   90.00
_cell.angle_gamma   90.00
#
_symmetry.space_group_name_H-M   'P 1'
#
loop_
_entity.id
_entity.type
_entity.pdbx_description
1 polymer ?
#
loop_
_entity_poly.entity_id
_entity_poly.type
_entity_poly.pdbx_seq_one_letter_code
_entity_poly.pdbx_strand_id
1 'polypeptide(L)'
;MSLFTSEHKPMTLRPYQMEAVEAVYRHLREHDDNPCVVIPTGGGKTPVIATICSDAVTRWDGRVLILAHVKELLEQAADKLDQICPDIHVGVYSAGLKRRDTTHAVIIAGIQSVYQKAEQLGHFDLVIVDEAHMIPMEGDGMYRRLLADMRRINPHLRVIGLTAT
;
A
#
# COMPACT_ATOMS: atom_id res chain seq x y z
N MET A 1 7.65 -8.27 -30.83
CA MET A 1 6.83 -7.28 -30.41
C MET A 1 5.59 -7.70 -29.73
N SER A 2 4.69 -8.34 -30.37
CA SER A 2 3.53 -8.93 -29.73
C SER A 2 3.88 -9.88 -28.60
N LEU A 3 5.09 -10.38 -28.59
CA LEU A 3 5.58 -11.25 -27.54
C LEU A 3 5.53 -10.62 -26.16
N PHE A 4 5.75 -9.33 -26.10
CA PHE A 4 5.77 -8.66 -24.82
C PHE A 4 4.40 -8.54 -24.20
N THR A 5 3.39 -8.38 -25.02
CA THR A 5 2.04 -8.28 -24.51
C THR A 5 1.49 -9.62 -24.03
N SER A 6 1.98 -10.73 -24.59
CA SER A 6 1.52 -12.04 -24.18
C SER A 6 2.11 -12.47 -22.84
N GLU A 7 3.29 -11.99 -22.50
CA GLU A 7 3.94 -12.34 -21.25
C GLU A 7 3.44 -11.50 -20.08
N HIS A 8 3.00 -10.28 -20.36
CA HIS A 8 2.48 -9.37 -19.35
C HIS A 8 0.97 -9.27 -19.47
N LYS A 9 0.29 -10.33 -19.13
CA LYS A 9 -1.17 -10.26 -19.08
C LYS A 9 -1.55 -9.24 -18.01
N PRO A 10 -2.34 -8.22 -18.35
CA PRO A 10 -2.86 -7.34 -17.33
C PRO A 10 -3.63 -8.16 -16.32
N MET A 11 -3.44 -7.85 -15.05
CA MET A 11 -4.16 -8.52 -13.99
C MET A 11 -5.64 -8.32 -14.18
N THR A 12 -6.39 -9.43 -14.25
CA THR A 12 -7.84 -9.36 -14.39
C THR A 12 -8.47 -9.38 -13.01
N LEU A 13 -9.08 -8.27 -12.63
CA LEU A 13 -9.80 -8.19 -11.37
C LEU A 13 -11.17 -8.85 -11.49
N ARG A 14 -11.59 -9.52 -10.43
CA ARG A 14 -12.95 -10.00 -10.31
C ARG A 14 -13.89 -8.79 -10.11
N PRO A 15 -15.19 -8.91 -10.45
CA PRO A 15 -16.11 -7.77 -10.34
C PRO A 15 -16.11 -7.10 -8.98
N TYR A 16 -16.09 -7.86 -7.89
CA TYR A 16 -16.09 -7.27 -6.56
C TYR A 16 -14.79 -6.52 -6.25
N GLN A 17 -13.67 -6.96 -6.82
CA GLN A 17 -12.38 -6.27 -6.67
C GLN A 17 -12.39 -4.95 -7.43
N MET A 18 -12.94 -4.94 -8.64
CA MET A 18 -13.09 -3.72 -9.42
C MET A 18 -13.98 -2.72 -8.71
N GLU A 19 -15.08 -3.18 -8.13
CA GLU A 19 -15.98 -2.33 -7.36
C GLU A 19 -15.26 -1.71 -6.17
N ALA A 20 -14.42 -2.48 -5.50
CA ALA A 20 -13.66 -1.98 -4.35
C ALA A 20 -12.69 -0.87 -4.79
N VAL A 21 -11.95 -1.08 -5.88
CA VAL A 21 -11.02 -0.08 -6.39
C VAL A 21 -11.76 1.19 -6.81
N GLU A 22 -12.86 1.05 -7.53
CA GLU A 22 -13.66 2.19 -7.98
C GLU A 22 -14.26 2.95 -6.80
N ALA A 23 -14.72 2.22 -5.77
CA ALA A 23 -15.27 2.84 -4.58
C ALA A 23 -14.21 3.65 -3.83
N VAL A 24 -12.99 3.13 -3.74
CA VAL A 24 -11.87 3.84 -3.11
C VAL A 24 -11.59 5.13 -3.89
N TYR A 25 -11.48 5.04 -5.21
CA TYR A 25 -11.17 6.22 -6.02
C TYR A 25 -12.27 7.27 -5.93
N ARG A 26 -13.53 6.85 -5.94
CA ARG A 26 -14.65 7.76 -5.77
C ARG A 26 -14.59 8.46 -4.42
N HIS A 27 -14.34 7.70 -3.36
CA HIS A 27 -14.23 8.26 -2.02
C HIS A 27 -13.10 9.29 -1.93
N LEU A 28 -11.93 8.97 -2.50
CA LEU A 28 -10.79 9.88 -2.49
C LEU A 28 -11.08 11.18 -3.26
N ARG A 29 -11.91 11.12 -4.31
CA ARG A 29 -12.29 12.32 -5.07
C ARG A 29 -13.33 13.16 -4.37
N GLU A 30 -14.27 12.53 -3.66
CA GLU A 30 -15.44 13.20 -3.11
C GLU A 30 -15.31 13.58 -1.64
N HIS A 31 -14.40 12.95 -0.91
CA HIS A 31 -14.24 13.10 0.52
C HIS A 31 -12.78 13.31 0.90
N ASP A 32 -12.57 14.02 2.01
CA ASP A 32 -11.22 14.26 2.53
C ASP A 32 -10.81 13.26 3.61
N ASP A 33 -11.77 12.52 4.14
CA ASP A 33 -11.47 11.51 5.17
C ASP A 33 -10.89 10.23 4.55
N ASN A 34 -10.46 9.32 5.40
CA ASN A 34 -9.77 8.11 4.98
C ASN A 34 -10.75 6.95 4.80
N PRO A 35 -10.84 6.35 3.60
CA PRO A 35 -11.71 5.19 3.41
C PRO A 35 -11.14 3.94 4.06
N CYS A 36 -12.03 3.09 4.53
CA CYS A 36 -11.67 1.75 4.96
C CYS A 36 -12.48 0.76 4.14
N VAL A 37 -11.78 -0.14 3.46
CA VAL A 37 -12.40 -1.08 2.53
C VAL A 37 -12.37 -2.47 3.11
N VAL A 38 -13.53 -3.14 3.14
CA VAL A 38 -13.64 -4.52 3.56
C VAL A 38 -13.58 -5.42 2.33
N ILE A 39 -12.59 -6.30 2.30
CA ILE A 39 -12.41 -7.26 1.22
C ILE A 39 -12.39 -8.65 1.84
N PRO A 40 -13.28 -9.55 1.41
CA PRO A 40 -13.31 -10.89 1.97
C PRO A 40 -11.97 -11.61 1.88
N THR A 41 -11.68 -12.44 2.86
CA THR A 41 -10.48 -13.28 2.85
C THR A 41 -10.50 -14.23 1.67
N GLY A 42 -9.35 -14.73 1.27
CA GLY A 42 -9.24 -15.65 0.14
C GLY A 42 -8.51 -15.07 -1.06
N GLY A 43 -7.60 -14.12 -0.82
CA GLY A 43 -6.72 -13.64 -1.88
C GLY A 43 -7.23 -12.45 -2.68
N GLY A 44 -8.37 -11.87 -2.29
CA GLY A 44 -8.92 -10.72 -3.00
C GLY A 44 -8.21 -9.42 -2.73
N LYS A 45 -7.50 -9.32 -1.61
CA LYS A 45 -6.90 -8.08 -1.15
C LYS A 45 -5.65 -7.69 -1.93
N THR A 46 -4.76 -8.63 -2.19
CA THR A 46 -3.49 -8.34 -2.87
C THR A 46 -3.68 -7.81 -4.29
N PRO A 47 -4.58 -8.37 -5.12
CA PRO A 47 -4.84 -7.77 -6.42
C PRO A 47 -5.37 -6.33 -6.35
N VAL A 48 -6.18 -6.02 -5.34
CA VAL A 48 -6.69 -4.65 -5.14
C VAL A 48 -5.54 -3.72 -4.79
N ILE A 49 -4.68 -4.11 -3.86
CA ILE A 49 -3.49 -3.31 -3.48
C ILE A 49 -2.60 -3.09 -4.71
N ALA A 50 -2.35 -4.15 -5.48
CA ALA A 50 -1.49 -4.08 -6.65
C ALA A 50 -2.05 -3.11 -7.69
N THR A 51 -3.35 -3.14 -7.92
CA THR A 51 -4.01 -2.24 -8.87
C THR A 51 -3.89 -0.79 -8.42
N ILE A 52 -4.14 -0.50 -7.15
CA ILE A 52 -4.03 0.84 -6.61
C ILE A 52 -2.59 1.34 -6.71
N CYS A 53 -1.61 0.50 -6.37
CA CYS A 53 -0.21 0.88 -6.48
C CYS A 53 0.20 1.13 -7.92
N SER A 54 -0.22 0.28 -8.85
CA SER A 54 0.09 0.43 -10.26
C SER A 54 -0.50 1.74 -10.79
N ASP A 55 -1.75 2.03 -10.49
CA ASP A 55 -2.38 3.27 -10.92
C ASP A 55 -1.70 4.49 -10.32
N ALA A 56 -1.35 4.44 -9.04
CA ALA A 56 -0.70 5.55 -8.37
C ALA A 56 0.65 5.88 -9.01
N VAL A 57 1.44 4.86 -9.32
CA VAL A 57 2.78 5.05 -9.89
C VAL A 57 2.71 5.41 -11.37
N THR A 58 1.90 4.70 -12.16
CA THR A 58 1.91 4.84 -13.61
C THR A 58 1.02 5.96 -14.12
N ARG A 59 -0.11 6.22 -13.47
CA ARG A 59 -1.09 7.21 -13.92
C ARG A 59 -0.94 8.55 -13.22
N TRP A 60 -0.55 8.53 -11.93
CA TRP A 60 -0.51 9.74 -11.11
C TRP A 60 0.88 10.11 -10.64
N ASP A 61 1.90 9.37 -11.07
CA ASP A 61 3.30 9.61 -10.71
C ASP A 61 3.49 9.76 -9.19
N GLY A 62 2.79 8.93 -8.45
CA GLY A 62 2.77 9.00 -6.99
C GLY A 62 3.65 7.95 -6.34
N ARG A 63 3.86 8.11 -5.03
CA ARG A 63 4.56 7.13 -4.20
C ARG A 63 3.61 6.54 -3.17
N VAL A 64 3.69 5.24 -2.96
CA VAL A 64 2.79 4.50 -2.08
C VAL A 64 3.58 3.78 -1.00
N LEU A 65 3.15 3.97 0.25
CA LEU A 65 3.67 3.21 1.39
C LEU A 65 2.59 2.24 1.85
N ILE A 66 2.95 0.96 1.95
CA ILE A 66 2.05 -0.08 2.46
C ILE A 66 2.54 -0.48 3.85
N LEU A 67 1.68 -0.36 4.85
CA LEU A 67 2.00 -0.73 6.22
C LEU A 67 1.38 -2.07 6.56
N ALA A 68 2.18 -2.98 7.08
CA ALA A 68 1.74 -4.30 7.51
C ALA A 68 2.35 -4.64 8.86
N HIS A 69 1.82 -5.67 9.51
CA HIS A 69 2.19 -5.98 10.89
C HIS A 69 3.27 -7.02 11.04
N VAL A 70 3.24 -8.07 10.25
CA VAL A 70 4.01 -9.26 10.51
C VAL A 70 5.09 -9.43 9.45
N LYS A 71 6.31 -9.71 9.91
CA LYS A 71 7.49 -9.85 9.06
C LYS A 71 7.25 -10.81 7.87
N GLU A 72 6.68 -11.97 8.15
CA GLU A 72 6.42 -12.98 7.12
C GLU A 72 5.42 -12.48 6.08
N LEU A 73 4.41 -11.73 6.51
CA LEU A 73 3.43 -11.17 5.60
C LEU A 73 4.02 -10.06 4.74
N LEU A 74 4.96 -9.30 5.30
CA LEU A 74 5.68 -8.27 4.52
C LEU A 74 6.43 -8.89 3.35
N GLU A 75 7.18 -9.95 3.61
CA GLU A 75 7.96 -10.61 2.58
C GLU A 75 7.07 -11.23 1.51
N GLN A 76 6.01 -11.93 1.92
CA GLN A 76 5.06 -12.53 1.00
C GLN A 76 4.33 -11.49 0.16
N ALA A 77 3.95 -10.39 0.78
CA ALA A 77 3.26 -9.33 0.06
C ALA A 77 4.16 -8.65 -0.97
N ALA A 78 5.43 -8.41 -0.61
CA ALA A 78 6.40 -7.84 -1.54
C ALA A 78 6.60 -8.76 -2.75
N ASP A 79 6.79 -10.06 -2.51
CA ASP A 79 6.97 -11.03 -3.59
C ASP A 79 5.74 -11.10 -4.50
N LYS A 80 4.55 -11.09 -3.92
CA LYS A 80 3.31 -11.12 -4.70
C LYS A 80 3.14 -9.87 -5.54
N LEU A 81 3.44 -8.72 -4.98
CA LEU A 81 3.34 -7.46 -5.73
C LEU A 81 4.34 -7.43 -6.88
N ASP A 82 5.56 -7.93 -6.66
CA ASP A 82 6.54 -8.02 -7.74
C ASP A 82 6.06 -8.94 -8.86
N GLN A 83 5.38 -10.03 -8.53
CA GLN A 83 4.83 -10.94 -9.53
C GLN A 83 3.68 -10.33 -10.32
N ILE A 84 2.80 -9.59 -9.64
CA ILE A 84 1.63 -8.98 -10.26
C ILE A 84 2.01 -7.72 -11.04
N CYS A 85 2.94 -6.95 -10.51
CA CYS A 85 3.37 -5.69 -11.11
C CYS A 85 4.88 -5.72 -11.37
N PRO A 86 5.34 -6.50 -12.37
CA PRO A 86 6.78 -6.65 -12.60
C PRO A 86 7.49 -5.36 -13.01
N ASP A 87 6.73 -4.38 -13.52
CA ASP A 87 7.29 -3.09 -13.91
C ASP A 87 7.49 -2.14 -12.71
N ILE A 88 6.96 -2.51 -11.56
CA ILE A 88 7.08 -1.71 -10.35
C ILE A 88 8.00 -2.44 -9.38
N HIS A 89 9.14 -1.85 -9.08
CA HIS A 89 10.04 -2.42 -8.09
C HIS A 89 9.55 -2.04 -6.70
N VAL A 90 9.19 -3.06 -5.92
CA VAL A 90 8.69 -2.86 -4.57
C VAL A 90 9.84 -2.93 -3.58
N GLY A 91 10.03 -1.86 -2.81
CA GLY A 91 11.01 -1.82 -1.74
C GLY A 91 10.41 -2.37 -0.45
N VAL A 92 11.29 -2.75 0.46
CA VAL A 92 10.88 -3.24 1.78
C VAL A 92 11.65 -2.46 2.85
N TYR A 93 10.94 -1.99 3.86
CA TYR A 93 11.57 -1.39 5.03
C TYR A 93 11.13 -2.17 6.28
N SER A 94 12.01 -3.01 6.77
CA SER A 94 11.74 -3.84 7.94
C SER A 94 13.04 -4.20 8.64
N ALA A 95 13.13 -3.84 9.91
CA ALA A 95 14.30 -4.19 10.73
C ALA A 95 14.46 -5.71 10.84
N GLY A 96 13.33 -6.43 10.95
CA GLY A 96 13.36 -7.89 11.02
C GLY A 96 13.89 -8.57 9.77
N LEU A 97 13.68 -7.98 8.60
CA LEU A 97 14.20 -8.48 7.33
C LEU A 97 15.54 -7.84 6.95
N LYS A 98 16.05 -6.93 7.78
CA LYS A 98 17.31 -6.21 7.54
C LYS A 98 17.32 -5.47 6.21
N ARG A 99 16.18 -4.91 5.81
CA ARG A 99 16.03 -4.11 4.60
C ARG A 99 15.53 -2.72 4.96
N ARG A 100 16.11 -1.72 4.33
CA ARG A 100 15.79 -0.30 4.59
C ARG A 100 15.70 0.47 3.28
N ASP A 101 14.87 -0.02 2.37
CA ASP A 101 14.67 0.63 1.08
C ASP A 101 13.87 1.92 1.27
N THR A 102 14.36 3.03 0.74
CA THR A 102 13.73 4.34 0.91
C THR A 102 13.45 5.08 -0.39
N THR A 103 13.95 4.58 -1.52
CA THR A 103 13.88 5.30 -2.79
C THR A 103 12.85 4.74 -3.78
N HIS A 104 12.24 3.61 -3.47
CA HIS A 104 11.29 2.96 -4.36
C HIS A 104 9.96 3.70 -4.40
N ALA A 105 9.27 3.61 -5.53
CA ALA A 105 7.96 4.22 -5.68
C ALA A 105 6.90 3.54 -4.81
N VAL A 106 7.04 2.23 -4.59
CA VAL A 106 6.19 1.48 -3.67
C VAL A 106 7.08 0.83 -2.62
N ILE A 107 6.77 1.06 -1.35
CA ILE A 107 7.51 0.48 -0.24
C ILE A 107 6.53 -0.23 0.68
N ILE A 108 6.84 -1.48 1.04
CA ILE A 108 6.12 -2.20 2.09
C ILE A 108 6.95 -2.13 3.36
N ALA A 109 6.33 -1.73 4.46
CA ALA A 109 7.05 -1.51 5.71
C ALA A 109 6.27 -2.05 6.90
N GLY A 110 7.02 -2.48 7.93
CA GLY A 110 6.45 -2.76 9.24
C GLY A 110 6.34 -1.49 10.05
N ILE A 111 5.20 -1.26 10.67
CA ILE A 111 4.98 -0.01 11.43
C ILE A 111 6.03 0.18 12.52
N GLN A 112 6.43 -0.89 13.19
CA GLN A 112 7.44 -0.80 14.25
C GLN A 112 8.79 -0.33 13.73
N SER A 113 9.08 -0.59 12.46
CA SER A 113 10.36 -0.21 11.84
C SER A 113 10.37 1.23 11.36
N VAL A 114 9.20 1.81 11.03
CA VAL A 114 9.14 3.08 10.30
C VAL A 114 8.43 4.21 11.04
N TYR A 115 7.78 3.96 12.17
CA TYR A 115 6.93 4.98 12.78
C TYR A 115 7.68 6.27 13.19
N GLN A 116 9.00 6.20 13.32
CA GLN A 116 9.86 7.35 13.61
C GLN A 116 10.75 7.73 12.43
N LYS A 117 10.49 7.19 11.24
CA LYS A 117 11.38 7.32 10.09
C LYS A 117 10.74 8.06 8.90
N ALA A 118 9.72 8.87 9.16
CA ALA A 118 9.02 9.58 8.10
C ALA A 118 9.97 10.41 7.22
N GLU A 119 10.94 11.09 7.84
CA GLU A 119 11.89 11.93 7.10
C GLU A 119 12.80 11.10 6.19
N GLN A 120 13.22 9.92 6.64
CA GLN A 120 14.05 9.05 5.83
C GLN A 120 13.28 8.47 4.64
N LEU A 121 12.00 8.17 4.85
CA LEU A 121 11.14 7.66 3.80
C LEU A 121 10.79 8.74 2.78
N GLY A 122 10.64 9.98 3.21
CA GLY A 122 10.38 11.11 2.34
C GLY A 122 8.92 11.30 1.97
N HIS A 123 8.68 11.89 0.82
CA HIS A 123 7.35 12.26 0.36
C HIS A 123 6.59 11.04 -0.16
N PHE A 124 5.39 10.83 0.36
CA PHE A 124 4.45 9.83 -0.14
C PHE A 124 3.11 10.49 -0.42
N ASP A 125 2.41 9.98 -1.43
CA ASP A 125 1.10 10.48 -1.82
C ASP A 125 -0.02 9.64 -1.21
N LEU A 126 0.25 8.37 -0.96
CA LEU A 126 -0.75 7.42 -0.48
C LEU A 126 -0.13 6.46 0.52
N VAL A 127 -0.87 6.19 1.59
CA VAL A 127 -0.52 5.13 2.55
C VAL A 127 -1.66 4.12 2.54
N ILE A 128 -1.33 2.85 2.37
CA ILE A 128 -2.27 1.75 2.50
C ILE A 128 -1.96 1.01 3.79
N VAL A 129 -2.93 0.93 4.69
CA VAL A 129 -2.79 0.19 5.95
C VAL A 129 -3.45 -1.16 5.76
N ASP A 130 -2.63 -2.20 5.64
CA ASP A 130 -3.10 -3.56 5.49
C ASP A 130 -3.51 -4.11 6.85
N GLU A 131 -4.63 -4.84 6.87
CA GLU A 131 -5.20 -5.36 8.10
C GLU A 131 -5.49 -4.25 9.12
N ALA A 132 -6.16 -3.19 8.66
CA ALA A 132 -6.43 -2.00 9.48
C ALA A 132 -7.15 -2.33 10.79
N HIS A 133 -7.97 -3.39 10.79
CA HIS A 133 -8.69 -3.83 12.00
C HIS A 133 -7.75 -4.40 13.06
N MET A 134 -6.53 -4.78 12.68
CA MET A 134 -5.54 -5.32 13.60
C MET A 134 -4.74 -4.24 14.32
N ILE A 135 -5.01 -2.97 14.07
CA ILE A 135 -4.32 -1.89 14.78
C ILE A 135 -4.77 -1.97 16.25
N PRO A 136 -3.90 -2.40 17.18
CA PRO A 136 -4.30 -2.46 18.58
C PRO A 136 -4.41 -1.04 19.13
N MET A 137 -5.28 -0.85 20.09
CA MET A 137 -5.44 0.46 20.72
C MET A 137 -4.12 0.97 21.29
N GLU A 138 -3.30 0.07 21.82
CA GLU A 138 -1.99 0.41 22.35
C GLU A 138 -0.98 0.76 21.26
N GLY A 139 -1.14 0.17 20.06
CA GLY A 139 -0.26 0.43 18.93
C GLY A 139 -0.69 1.61 18.07
N ASP A 140 -1.87 2.16 18.33
CA ASP A 140 -2.42 3.26 17.55
C ASP A 140 -1.48 4.48 17.55
N GLY A 141 -0.75 4.72 18.63
CA GLY A 141 0.20 5.83 18.73
C GLY A 141 1.29 5.80 17.68
N MET A 142 1.75 4.61 17.26
CA MET A 142 2.77 4.50 16.20
C MET A 142 2.20 4.95 14.86
N TYR A 143 0.99 4.49 14.52
CA TYR A 143 0.35 4.90 13.27
C TYR A 143 0.05 6.40 13.26
N ARG A 144 -0.48 6.92 14.35
CA ARG A 144 -0.76 8.36 14.47
C ARG A 144 0.49 9.19 14.29
N ARG A 145 1.58 8.79 14.93
CA ARG A 145 2.84 9.50 14.83
C ARG A 145 3.37 9.49 13.41
N LEU A 146 3.42 8.32 12.78
CA LEU A 146 3.91 8.22 11.41
C LEU A 146 3.07 9.06 10.45
N LEU A 147 1.75 8.93 10.52
CA LEU A 147 0.87 9.66 9.63
C LEU A 147 0.93 11.16 9.84
N ALA A 148 1.04 11.61 11.10
CA ALA A 148 1.20 13.02 11.39
C ALA A 148 2.49 13.57 10.81
N ASP A 149 3.60 12.84 10.98
CA ASP A 149 4.89 13.24 10.45
C ASP A 149 4.89 13.25 8.91
N MET A 150 4.25 12.25 8.31
CA MET A 150 4.15 12.18 6.85
C MET A 150 3.28 13.30 6.29
N ARG A 151 2.23 13.71 7.00
CA ARG A 151 1.39 14.84 6.58
C ARG A 151 2.09 16.18 6.70
N ARG A 152 3.08 16.30 7.56
CA ARG A 152 3.92 17.49 7.58
C ARG A 152 4.77 17.59 6.33
N ILE A 153 5.24 16.44 5.83
CA ILE A 153 6.02 16.37 4.60
C ILE A 153 5.12 16.57 3.38
N ASN A 154 3.94 15.94 3.38
CA ASN A 154 2.94 16.10 2.32
C ASN A 154 1.55 16.30 2.93
N PRO A 155 1.06 17.55 3.01
CA PRO A 155 -0.28 17.83 3.55
C PRO A 155 -1.42 17.20 2.77
N HIS A 156 -1.17 16.78 1.53
CA HIS A 156 -2.18 16.14 0.69
C HIS A 156 -2.16 14.61 0.76
N LEU A 157 -1.39 14.06 1.69
CA LEU A 157 -1.32 12.61 1.88
C LEU A 157 -2.70 12.01 2.11
N ARG A 158 -3.00 10.91 1.42
CA ARG A 158 -4.23 10.15 1.62
C ARG A 158 -3.92 8.79 2.22
N VAL A 159 -4.85 8.26 2.99
CA VAL A 159 -4.68 6.97 3.67
C VAL A 159 -5.87 6.08 3.35
N ILE A 160 -5.58 4.83 3.00
CA ILE A 160 -6.60 3.81 2.73
C ILE A 160 -6.39 2.66 3.71
N GLY A 161 -7.43 2.27 4.42
CA GLY A 161 -7.40 1.08 5.26
C GLY A 161 -8.01 -0.11 4.53
N LEU A 162 -7.37 -1.26 4.61
CA LEU A 162 -7.91 -2.50 4.07
C LEU A 162 -8.09 -3.49 5.22
N THR A 163 -9.19 -4.20 5.20
CA THR A 163 -9.50 -5.20 6.23
C THR A 163 -10.25 -6.37 5.61
N ALA A 164 -10.11 -7.55 6.22
CA ALA A 164 -10.83 -8.75 5.79
C ALA A 164 -12.21 -8.88 6.46
N THR A 165 -12.50 -8.06 7.45
CA THR A 165 -13.79 -8.12 8.18
C THR A 165 -14.43 -6.75 8.30
#